data_95ad3f0aff976e60430682b8f8a292e2
#
_entry.id   95ad3f0aff976e60430682b8f8a292e2
#
_cell.length_a   1.000
_cell.length_b   1.000
_cell.length_c   1.000
_cell.angle_alpha   90.00
_cell.angle_beta   90.00
_cell.angle_gamma   90.00
#
_symmetry.space_group_name_H-M   'P 1'
#
loop_
_entity.id
_entity.type
_entity.pdbx_description
1 polymer ?
#
loop_
_entity_poly.entity_id
_entity_poly.type
_entity_poly.pdbx_seq_one_letter_code
_entity_poly.pdbx_strand_id
1 'polypeptide(L)'
;MIIDIGGGTTDVAVIEDGGVEGTKMFSIGGRSFTHQIAESLGVDTETAERYKLDFDAGKLDDHVKAKVEAALSRNLAVWLTGTQVALEEFNNVGSLPRNILLCGGGASLSLLQETLALSDWYQDLPFSRRPTIHLLDIDDLPNLIINKDYHLDHSFATALGLLRVGLDTLAGAPEENKLKAKIAKLLQN
;
A
#
# COMPACT_ATOMS: atom_id res chain seq x y z
N MET A 1 -7.84 6.39 -4.15
CA MET A 1 -6.76 5.68 -4.86
C MET A 1 -6.29 4.49 -4.04
N ILE A 2 -5.57 3.57 -4.65
CA ILE A 2 -4.99 2.41 -3.97
C ILE A 2 -3.47 2.47 -4.13
N ILE A 3 -2.72 2.17 -3.07
CA ILE A 3 -1.27 2.01 -3.09
C ILE A 3 -0.96 0.60 -2.56
N ASP A 4 -0.51 -0.27 -3.46
CA ASP A 4 -0.07 -1.63 -3.13
C ASP A 4 1.45 -1.62 -2.91
N ILE A 5 1.87 -1.89 -1.67
CA ILE A 5 3.28 -1.94 -1.28
C ILE A 5 3.69 -3.40 -1.17
N GLY A 6 4.15 -3.93 -2.29
CA GLY A 6 4.62 -5.31 -2.38
C GLY A 6 6.02 -5.51 -1.77
N GLY A 7 6.60 -6.69 -2.03
CA GLY A 7 7.97 -6.97 -1.57
C GLY A 7 9.03 -6.20 -2.34
N GLY A 8 8.87 -5.99 -3.65
CA GLY A 8 9.87 -5.35 -4.52
C GLY A 8 9.40 -4.05 -5.16
N THR A 9 8.12 -3.84 -5.28
CA THR A 9 7.50 -2.72 -5.98
C THR A 9 6.46 -2.05 -5.12
N THR A 10 6.16 -0.80 -5.46
CA THR A 10 4.96 -0.08 -5.04
C THR A 10 4.17 0.28 -6.28
N ASP A 11 2.91 -0.11 -6.30
CA ASP A 11 1.97 0.12 -7.38
C ASP A 11 0.89 1.11 -6.92
N VAL A 12 0.68 2.17 -7.69
CA VAL A 12 -0.31 3.22 -7.41
C VAL A 12 -1.40 3.18 -8.47
N ALA A 13 -2.65 3.05 -8.07
CA ALA A 13 -3.81 3.14 -8.94
C ALA A 13 -4.70 4.33 -8.54
N VAL A 14 -4.92 5.25 -9.46
CA VAL A 14 -5.88 6.34 -9.29
C VAL A 14 -7.22 5.90 -9.87
N ILE A 15 -8.28 6.04 -9.07
CA ILE A 15 -9.63 5.61 -9.40
C ILE A 15 -10.56 6.79 -9.20
N GLU A 16 -11.30 7.15 -10.24
CA GLU A 16 -12.27 8.23 -10.24
C GLU A 16 -13.56 7.74 -10.90
N ASP A 17 -14.70 8.09 -10.35
CA ASP A 17 -16.04 7.69 -10.84
C ASP A 17 -16.20 6.19 -11.15
N GLY A 18 -15.49 5.34 -10.39
CA GLY A 18 -15.52 3.88 -10.55
C GLY A 18 -14.67 3.35 -11.71
N GLY A 19 -13.91 4.21 -12.38
CA GLY A 19 -12.94 3.85 -13.41
C GLY A 19 -11.50 3.99 -12.93
N VAL A 20 -10.59 3.18 -13.47
CA VAL A 20 -9.15 3.34 -13.26
C VAL A 20 -8.65 4.39 -14.25
N GLU A 21 -8.23 5.55 -13.74
CA GLU A 21 -7.67 6.66 -14.54
C GLU A 21 -6.23 6.36 -14.99
N GLY A 22 -5.53 5.57 -14.20
CA GLY A 22 -4.19 5.13 -14.52
C GLY A 22 -3.53 4.37 -13.40
N THR A 23 -2.40 3.78 -13.74
CA THR A 23 -1.51 3.09 -12.78
C THR A 23 -0.08 3.54 -12.98
N LYS A 24 0.67 3.63 -11.89
CA LYS A 24 2.10 3.90 -11.87
C LYS A 24 2.77 2.88 -10.95
N MET A 25 4.02 2.54 -11.27
CA MET A 25 4.80 1.60 -10.48
C MET A 25 6.24 2.08 -10.34
N PHE A 26 6.82 1.86 -9.17
CA PHE A 26 8.25 2.06 -8.95
C PHE A 26 8.86 0.91 -8.13
N SER A 27 10.15 0.66 -8.33
CA SER A 27 10.84 -0.53 -7.81
C SER A 27 11.38 -0.35 -6.38
N ILE A 28 10.53 0.10 -5.45
CA ILE A 28 10.81 0.16 -4.02
C ILE A 28 9.63 -0.48 -3.29
N GLY A 29 9.90 -1.47 -2.45
CA GLY A 29 8.90 -2.19 -1.65
C GLY A 29 9.49 -2.69 -0.36
N GLY A 30 8.82 -3.59 0.33
CA GLY A 30 9.19 -4.10 1.66
C GLY A 30 10.62 -4.62 1.78
N ARG A 31 11.17 -5.22 0.72
CA ARG A 31 12.56 -5.71 0.71
C ARG A 31 13.61 -4.60 0.75
N SER A 32 13.31 -3.41 0.22
CA SER A 32 14.25 -2.29 0.31
C SER A 32 14.46 -1.82 1.74
N PHE A 33 13.40 -1.84 2.56
CA PHE A 33 13.48 -1.56 3.99
C PHE A 33 14.34 -2.60 4.71
N THR A 34 14.17 -3.89 4.39
CA THR A 34 14.97 -4.98 4.93
C THR A 34 16.46 -4.82 4.59
N HIS A 35 16.77 -4.52 3.31
CA HIS A 35 18.15 -4.26 2.88
C HIS A 35 18.77 -3.07 3.61
N GLN A 36 18.03 -1.99 3.81
CA GLN A 36 18.52 -0.82 4.53
C GLN A 36 18.85 -1.14 6.00
N ILE A 37 18.06 -2.00 6.65
CA ILE A 37 18.37 -2.48 8.00
C ILE A 37 19.64 -3.33 7.97
N ALA A 38 19.73 -4.29 7.03
CA ALA A 38 20.89 -5.19 6.90
C ALA A 38 22.20 -4.40 6.75
N GLU A 39 22.24 -3.43 5.85
CA GLU A 39 23.41 -2.56 5.64
C GLU A 39 23.73 -1.71 6.88
N SER A 40 22.70 -1.10 7.48
CA SER A 40 22.90 -0.16 8.60
C SER A 40 23.38 -0.85 9.87
N LEU A 41 22.99 -2.10 10.09
CA LEU A 41 23.33 -2.85 11.30
C LEU A 41 24.44 -3.88 11.07
N GLY A 42 24.84 -4.12 9.80
CA GLY A 42 25.85 -5.14 9.47
C GLY A 42 25.37 -6.56 9.73
N VAL A 43 24.08 -6.85 9.51
CA VAL A 43 23.47 -8.16 9.71
C VAL A 43 23.03 -8.77 8.37
N ASP A 44 22.79 -10.08 8.35
CA ASP A 44 22.21 -10.75 7.18
C ASP A 44 20.74 -10.35 6.95
N THR A 45 20.25 -10.63 5.74
CA THR A 45 18.89 -10.26 5.32
C THR A 45 17.80 -10.91 6.15
N GLU A 46 18.00 -12.15 6.61
CA GLU A 46 17.01 -12.87 7.42
C GLU A 46 16.89 -12.22 8.81
N THR A 47 18.02 -11.89 9.43
CA THR A 47 18.06 -11.14 10.69
C THR A 47 17.46 -9.75 10.54
N ALA A 48 17.74 -9.05 9.44
CA ALA A 48 17.18 -7.74 9.15
C ALA A 48 15.65 -7.80 8.97
N GLU A 49 15.15 -8.82 8.28
CA GLU A 49 13.69 -9.02 8.11
C GLU A 49 13.02 -9.28 9.47
N ARG A 50 13.61 -10.11 10.29
CA ARG A 50 13.13 -10.34 11.66
C ARG A 50 13.12 -9.03 12.47
N TYR A 51 14.17 -8.22 12.40
CA TYR A 51 14.22 -6.93 13.10
C TYR A 51 13.13 -5.96 12.61
N LYS A 52 12.82 -5.96 11.31
CA LYS A 52 11.71 -5.17 10.76
C LYS A 52 10.37 -5.58 11.35
N LEU A 53 10.09 -6.89 11.40
CA LEU A 53 8.86 -7.44 11.97
C LEU A 53 8.77 -7.23 13.48
N ASP A 54 9.88 -7.41 14.20
CA ASP A 54 9.96 -7.21 15.64
C ASP A 54 9.85 -5.72 16.02
N PHE A 55 10.26 -4.80 15.14
CA PHE A 55 10.06 -3.37 15.31
C PHE A 55 8.57 -3.03 15.40
N ASP A 56 7.78 -3.47 14.42
CA ASP A 56 6.33 -3.25 14.40
C ASP A 56 5.61 -3.96 15.55
N ALA A 57 6.12 -5.14 15.96
CA ALA A 57 5.58 -5.88 17.09
C ALA A 57 6.01 -5.32 18.47
N GLY A 58 6.86 -4.28 18.51
CA GLY A 58 7.37 -3.70 19.76
C GLY A 58 8.26 -4.65 20.58
N LYS A 59 8.96 -5.60 19.93
CA LYS A 59 9.75 -6.65 20.58
C LYS A 59 11.25 -6.35 20.64
N LEU A 60 11.70 -5.25 20.03
CA LEU A 60 13.11 -4.88 20.05
C LEU A 60 13.48 -4.18 21.35
N ASP A 61 14.72 -4.43 21.83
CA ASP A 61 15.30 -3.59 22.86
C ASP A 61 15.57 -2.15 22.33
N ASP A 62 15.65 -1.19 23.25
CA ASP A 62 15.71 0.24 22.88
C ASP A 62 16.90 0.57 21.99
N HIS A 63 18.06 -0.08 22.16
CA HIS A 63 19.25 0.19 21.38
C HIS A 63 19.13 -0.31 19.94
N VAL A 64 18.64 -1.52 19.75
CA VAL A 64 18.37 -2.09 18.41
C VAL A 64 17.23 -1.36 17.76
N LYS A 65 16.16 -1.06 18.50
CA LYS A 65 14.99 -0.30 18.02
C LYS A 65 15.42 1.05 17.42
N ALA A 66 16.22 1.84 18.13
CA ALA A 66 16.66 3.13 17.63
C ALA A 66 17.46 3.04 16.31
N LYS A 67 18.29 2.01 16.16
CA LYS A 67 19.05 1.78 14.92
C LYS A 67 18.16 1.35 13.76
N VAL A 68 17.22 0.45 14.02
CA VAL A 68 16.24 -0.04 13.03
C VAL A 68 15.35 1.12 12.58
N GLU A 69 14.83 1.91 13.50
CA GLU A 69 14.02 3.09 13.21
C GLU A 69 14.76 4.11 12.34
N ALA A 70 16.03 4.38 12.65
CA ALA A 70 16.86 5.27 11.84
C ALA A 70 17.11 4.73 10.42
N ALA A 71 17.26 3.40 10.28
CA ALA A 71 17.41 2.75 8.99
C ALA A 71 16.11 2.81 8.17
N LEU A 72 14.98 2.49 8.80
CA LEU A 72 13.64 2.55 8.20
C LEU A 72 13.30 3.97 7.75
N SER A 73 13.55 4.98 8.59
CA SER A 73 13.26 6.39 8.28
C SER A 73 14.01 6.88 7.04
N ARG A 74 15.29 6.48 6.87
CA ARG A 74 16.06 6.83 5.66
C ARG A 74 15.46 6.25 4.39
N ASN A 75 15.08 4.96 4.41
CA ASN A 75 14.49 4.33 3.24
C ASN A 75 13.06 4.84 2.98
N LEU A 76 12.33 5.15 4.03
CA LEU A 76 10.99 5.72 3.94
C LEU A 76 10.99 7.09 3.25
N ALA A 77 11.98 7.94 3.51
CA ALA A 77 12.13 9.21 2.80
C ALA A 77 12.31 9.00 1.28
N VAL A 78 13.09 8.00 0.87
CA VAL A 78 13.26 7.65 -0.55
C VAL A 78 11.96 7.08 -1.14
N TRP A 79 11.30 6.18 -0.42
CA TRP A 79 10.01 5.61 -0.83
C TRP A 79 8.95 6.71 -1.00
N LEU A 80 8.90 7.65 -0.07
CA LEU A 80 7.94 8.77 -0.10
C LEU A 80 8.19 9.68 -1.33
N THR A 81 9.44 9.98 -1.63
CA THR A 81 9.81 10.71 -2.86
C THR A 81 9.36 9.93 -4.11
N GLY A 82 9.57 8.62 -4.15
CA GLY A 82 9.07 7.77 -5.24
C GLY A 82 7.56 7.82 -5.40
N THR A 83 6.83 7.84 -4.27
CA THR A 83 5.37 7.98 -4.26
C THR A 83 4.93 9.35 -4.79
N GLN A 84 5.59 10.44 -4.39
CA GLN A 84 5.32 11.78 -4.89
C GLN A 84 5.54 11.88 -6.40
N VAL A 85 6.68 11.41 -6.89
CA VAL A 85 6.99 11.38 -8.34
C VAL A 85 5.94 10.57 -9.12
N ALA A 86 5.55 9.40 -8.61
CA ALA A 86 4.52 8.58 -9.24
C ALA A 86 3.16 9.30 -9.31
N LEU A 87 2.81 10.05 -8.26
CA LEU A 87 1.55 10.82 -8.20
C LEU A 87 1.56 12.08 -9.08
N GLU A 88 2.72 12.74 -9.23
CA GLU A 88 2.88 13.88 -10.14
C GLU A 88 2.63 13.51 -11.62
N GLU A 89 2.85 12.25 -11.98
CA GLU A 89 2.65 11.78 -13.35
C GLU A 89 1.16 11.58 -13.74
N PHE A 90 0.20 11.75 -12.83
CA PHE A 90 -1.23 11.71 -13.14
C PHE A 90 -1.74 13.08 -13.63
N ASN A 91 -1.22 13.53 -14.78
CA ASN A 91 -1.50 14.87 -15.33
C ASN A 91 -2.94 15.05 -15.86
N ASN A 92 -3.69 13.95 -16.02
CA ASN A 92 -5.04 13.97 -16.56
C ASN A 92 -6.13 14.08 -15.48
N VAL A 93 -5.74 14.08 -14.20
CA VAL A 93 -6.66 14.14 -13.05
C VAL A 93 -6.68 15.57 -12.52
N GLY A 94 -7.86 16.17 -12.44
CA GLY A 94 -8.00 17.55 -11.94
C GLY A 94 -7.63 17.69 -10.46
N SER A 95 -7.86 16.64 -9.66
CA SER A 95 -7.47 16.53 -8.26
C SER A 95 -7.30 15.07 -7.91
N LEU A 96 -6.25 14.72 -7.17
CA LEU A 96 -6.03 13.36 -6.69
C LEU A 96 -7.10 12.94 -5.67
N PRO A 97 -7.58 11.69 -5.72
CA PRO A 97 -8.54 11.17 -4.75
C PRO A 97 -7.97 11.23 -3.33
N ARG A 98 -8.72 11.82 -2.44
CA ARG A 98 -8.33 12.04 -1.05
C ARG A 98 -8.18 10.74 -0.26
N ASN A 99 -9.05 9.75 -0.50
CA ASN A 99 -9.02 8.48 0.22
C ASN A 99 -7.95 7.58 -0.38
N ILE A 100 -6.95 7.23 0.43
CA ILE A 100 -5.84 6.35 0.06
C ILE A 100 -6.00 5.04 0.83
N LEU A 101 -6.21 3.97 0.09
CA LEU A 101 -6.23 2.61 0.62
C LEU A 101 -4.85 1.99 0.41
N LEU A 102 -4.23 1.57 1.49
CA LEU A 102 -2.95 0.86 1.47
C LEU A 102 -3.20 -0.65 1.48
N CYS A 103 -2.48 -1.39 0.64
CA CYS A 103 -2.48 -2.84 0.65
C CYS A 103 -1.08 -3.39 0.32
N GLY A 104 -0.95 -4.72 0.28
CA GLY A 104 0.33 -5.40 0.14
C GLY A 104 1.08 -5.56 1.46
N GLY A 105 1.99 -6.52 1.53
CA GLY A 105 2.69 -6.84 2.78
C GLY A 105 3.57 -5.71 3.34
N GLY A 106 4.07 -4.81 2.47
CA GLY A 106 4.84 -3.64 2.90
C GLY A 106 4.00 -2.57 3.60
N ALA A 107 2.69 -2.56 3.37
CA ALA A 107 1.76 -1.62 4.00
C ALA A 107 1.58 -1.86 5.51
N SER A 108 1.99 -3.02 6.03
CA SER A 108 1.96 -3.32 7.47
C SER A 108 2.91 -2.45 8.29
N LEU A 109 3.94 -1.86 7.67
CA LEU A 109 4.95 -1.06 8.38
C LEU A 109 4.30 0.18 9.02
N SER A 110 4.18 0.20 10.36
CA SER A 110 3.53 1.26 11.13
C SER A 110 4.14 2.63 10.85
N LEU A 111 5.47 2.71 10.80
CA LEU A 111 6.20 3.95 10.51
C LEU A 111 5.82 4.56 9.14
N LEU A 112 5.52 3.73 8.14
CA LEU A 112 5.06 4.18 6.82
C LEU A 112 3.66 4.78 6.91
N GLN A 113 2.74 4.09 7.59
CA GLN A 113 1.37 4.58 7.79
C GLN A 113 1.36 5.91 8.56
N GLU A 114 2.14 6.00 9.64
CA GLU A 114 2.28 7.22 10.44
C GLU A 114 2.85 8.37 9.61
N THR A 115 3.89 8.12 8.81
CA THR A 115 4.48 9.15 7.95
C THR A 115 3.48 9.69 6.94
N LEU A 116 2.72 8.82 6.28
CA LEU A 116 1.68 9.24 5.34
C LEU A 116 0.54 10.01 6.01
N ALA A 117 0.18 9.65 7.24
CA ALA A 117 -0.92 10.29 7.96
C ALA A 117 -0.54 11.65 8.57
N LEU A 118 0.69 11.79 9.06
CA LEU A 118 1.11 12.92 9.90
C LEU A 118 1.96 13.96 9.18
N SER A 119 2.74 13.57 8.15
CA SER A 119 3.61 14.52 7.43
C SER A 119 2.87 15.30 6.34
N ASP A 120 3.48 16.37 5.87
CA ASP A 120 2.90 17.27 4.86
C ASP A 120 3.36 16.94 3.44
N TRP A 121 3.69 15.68 3.18
CA TRP A 121 4.21 15.16 1.90
C TRP A 121 3.34 15.47 0.68
N TYR A 122 2.05 15.70 0.88
CA TYR A 122 1.05 15.89 -0.16
C TYR A 122 0.90 17.34 -0.66
N GLN A 123 1.55 18.32 0.00
CA GLN A 123 1.27 19.75 -0.22
C GLN A 123 1.58 20.22 -1.64
N ASP A 124 2.60 19.65 -2.29
CA ASP A 124 2.98 20.00 -3.67
C ASP A 124 2.23 19.17 -4.74
N LEU A 125 1.34 18.27 -4.30
CA LEU A 125 0.54 17.43 -5.16
C LEU A 125 -0.90 17.98 -5.30
N PRO A 126 -1.60 17.68 -6.40
CA PRO A 126 -2.94 18.22 -6.65
C PRO A 126 -4.03 17.56 -5.79
N PHE A 127 -3.82 17.53 -4.48
CA PHE A 127 -4.86 17.18 -3.51
C PHE A 127 -5.64 18.42 -3.10
N SER A 128 -6.98 18.36 -3.15
CA SER A 128 -7.83 19.47 -2.68
C SER A 128 -7.82 19.64 -1.15
N ARG A 129 -7.46 18.59 -0.41
CA ARG A 129 -7.35 18.54 1.08
C ARG A 129 -6.33 17.48 1.47
N ARG A 130 -5.92 17.49 2.76
CA ARG A 130 -5.10 16.40 3.33
C ARG A 130 -5.71 15.03 3.01
N PRO A 131 -4.95 14.11 2.43
CA PRO A 131 -5.42 12.76 2.19
C PRO A 131 -5.68 12.01 3.51
N THR A 132 -6.61 11.08 3.47
CA THR A 132 -6.88 10.14 4.56
C THR A 132 -6.32 8.78 4.19
N ILE A 133 -5.57 8.19 5.12
CA ILE A 133 -4.84 6.95 4.91
C ILE A 133 -5.58 5.83 5.65
N HIS A 134 -5.91 4.76 4.95
CA HIS A 134 -6.57 3.59 5.51
C HIS A 134 -5.85 2.33 5.03
N LEU A 135 -5.64 1.40 5.93
CA LEU A 135 -5.27 0.04 5.54
C LEU A 135 -6.51 -0.64 4.96
N LEU A 136 -6.37 -1.32 3.84
CA LEU A 136 -7.49 -2.01 3.22
C LEU A 136 -7.96 -3.15 4.13
N ASP A 137 -9.23 -3.11 4.53
CA ASP A 137 -9.86 -4.23 5.20
C ASP A 137 -10.43 -5.20 4.16
N ILE A 138 -10.03 -6.45 4.23
CA ILE A 138 -10.50 -7.50 3.32
C ILE A 138 -12.00 -7.74 3.49
N ASP A 139 -12.53 -7.54 4.68
CA ASP A 139 -13.97 -7.70 4.96
C ASP A 139 -14.81 -6.62 4.27
N ASP A 140 -14.22 -5.49 3.89
CA ASP A 140 -14.87 -4.45 3.09
C ASP A 140 -14.98 -4.80 1.60
N LEU A 141 -14.30 -5.86 1.13
CA LEU A 141 -14.35 -6.27 -0.27
C LEU A 141 -15.73 -6.88 -0.62
N PRO A 142 -16.47 -6.28 -1.58
CA PRO A 142 -17.83 -6.70 -1.87
C PRO A 142 -17.88 -8.08 -2.51
N ASN A 143 -18.82 -8.90 -2.06
CA ASN A 143 -19.10 -10.24 -2.58
C ASN A 143 -17.93 -11.23 -2.48
N LEU A 144 -17.08 -11.05 -1.51
CA LEU A 144 -16.08 -12.01 -1.11
C LEU A 144 -16.57 -12.70 0.16
N ILE A 145 -16.67 -14.01 0.13
CA ILE A 145 -16.97 -14.83 1.30
C ILE A 145 -15.70 -15.61 1.62
N ILE A 146 -15.06 -15.25 2.72
CA ILE A 146 -13.86 -15.92 3.20
C ILE A 146 -14.27 -16.93 4.27
N ASN A 147 -13.81 -18.18 4.13
CA ASN A 147 -13.97 -19.15 5.20
C ASN A 147 -13.22 -18.66 6.44
N LYS A 148 -13.88 -18.64 7.60
CA LYS A 148 -13.34 -18.16 8.87
C LYS A 148 -12.09 -18.90 9.37
N ASP A 149 -11.77 -20.04 8.77
CA ASP A 149 -10.55 -20.79 9.06
C ASP A 149 -9.28 -20.13 8.46
N TYR A 150 -9.45 -19.15 7.55
CA TYR A 150 -8.35 -18.41 6.93
C TYR A 150 -8.32 -16.98 7.45
N HIS A 151 -7.17 -16.58 7.99
CA HIS A 151 -6.88 -15.19 8.33
C HIS A 151 -6.23 -14.52 7.13
N LEU A 152 -7.04 -13.84 6.33
CA LEU A 152 -6.56 -13.03 5.22
C LEU A 152 -6.58 -11.57 5.63
N ASP A 153 -5.53 -10.85 5.28
CA ASP A 153 -5.38 -9.42 5.55
C ASP A 153 -5.12 -8.64 4.24
N HIS A 154 -4.83 -7.36 4.35
CA HIS A 154 -4.54 -6.47 3.22
C HIS A 154 -3.41 -6.97 2.31
N SER A 155 -2.54 -7.87 2.75
CA SER A 155 -1.46 -8.43 1.92
C SER A 155 -1.98 -9.37 0.83
N PHE A 156 -3.20 -9.88 0.99
CA PHE A 156 -3.88 -10.74 0.01
C PHE A 156 -4.75 -9.97 -1.00
N ALA A 157 -4.86 -8.64 -0.87
CA ALA A 157 -5.78 -7.82 -1.67
C ALA A 157 -5.62 -8.07 -3.18
N THR A 158 -4.41 -8.03 -3.69
CA THR A 158 -4.10 -8.25 -5.12
C THR A 158 -4.45 -9.67 -5.57
N ALA A 159 -4.12 -10.69 -4.76
CA ALA A 159 -4.46 -12.08 -5.07
C ALA A 159 -5.98 -12.31 -5.11
N LEU A 160 -6.71 -11.72 -4.16
CA LEU A 160 -8.17 -11.78 -4.09
C LEU A 160 -8.81 -11.02 -5.27
N GLY A 161 -8.27 -9.88 -5.65
CA GLY A 161 -8.70 -9.13 -6.83
C GLY A 161 -8.55 -9.93 -8.11
N LEU A 162 -7.40 -10.58 -8.31
CA LEU A 162 -7.14 -11.46 -9.47
C LEU A 162 -8.05 -12.67 -9.47
N LEU A 163 -8.26 -13.33 -8.33
CA LEU A 163 -9.19 -14.44 -8.19
C LEU A 163 -10.61 -14.01 -8.57
N ARG A 164 -11.03 -12.84 -8.12
CA ARG A 164 -12.36 -12.29 -8.42
C ARG A 164 -12.54 -12.05 -9.92
N VAL A 165 -11.58 -11.42 -10.58
CA VAL A 165 -11.59 -11.21 -12.04
C VAL A 165 -11.67 -12.54 -12.77
N GLY A 166 -10.87 -13.53 -12.35
CA GLY A 166 -10.90 -14.88 -12.93
C GLY A 166 -12.29 -15.55 -12.81
N LEU A 167 -12.92 -15.47 -11.64
CA LEU A 167 -14.25 -16.00 -11.41
C LEU A 167 -15.33 -15.28 -12.24
N ASP A 168 -15.29 -13.96 -12.33
CA ASP A 168 -16.23 -13.18 -13.14
C ASP A 168 -16.07 -13.49 -14.64
N THR A 169 -14.85 -13.71 -15.12
CA THR A 169 -14.55 -14.13 -16.50
C THR A 169 -15.11 -15.52 -16.80
N LEU A 170 -14.90 -16.49 -15.91
CA LEU A 170 -15.44 -17.86 -16.07
C LEU A 170 -16.97 -17.91 -16.02
N ALA A 171 -17.58 -17.04 -15.24
CA ALA A 171 -19.04 -16.94 -15.14
C ALA A 171 -19.71 -16.25 -16.35
N GLY A 172 -18.94 -15.82 -17.36
CA GLY A 172 -19.45 -15.14 -18.55
C GLY A 172 -20.11 -13.78 -18.25
N ALA A 173 -19.74 -13.13 -17.15
CA ALA A 173 -20.28 -11.83 -16.79
C ALA A 173 -19.75 -10.74 -17.74
N PRO A 174 -20.59 -9.80 -18.24
CA PRO A 174 -20.11 -8.67 -18.99
C PRO A 174 -19.19 -7.83 -18.08
N GLU A 175 -17.88 -7.83 -18.40
CA GLU A 175 -16.78 -7.38 -17.53
C GLU A 175 -16.87 -5.90 -17.10
N GLU A 176 -17.30 -5.04 -18.01
CA GLU A 176 -17.14 -3.60 -17.86
C GLU A 176 -18.06 -2.95 -16.82
N ASN A 177 -19.29 -3.42 -16.70
CA ASN A 177 -20.30 -2.76 -15.85
C ASN A 177 -20.29 -3.22 -14.38
N LYS A 178 -19.84 -4.43 -14.10
CA LYS A 178 -19.88 -4.98 -12.72
C LYS A 178 -18.67 -4.53 -11.89
N LEU A 179 -17.49 -4.48 -12.49
CA LEU A 179 -16.29 -4.03 -11.79
C LEU A 179 -16.37 -2.54 -11.49
N LYS A 180 -16.75 -1.71 -12.47
CA LYS A 180 -16.94 -0.26 -12.30
C LYS A 180 -17.94 0.08 -11.19
N ALA A 181 -19.11 -0.57 -11.17
CA ALA A 181 -20.13 -0.33 -10.16
C ALA A 181 -19.69 -0.71 -8.74
N LYS A 182 -18.83 -1.75 -8.61
CA LYS A 182 -18.37 -2.24 -7.32
C LYS A 182 -17.23 -1.40 -6.74
N ILE A 183 -16.29 -0.97 -7.58
CA ILE A 183 -15.20 -0.07 -7.17
C ILE A 183 -15.77 1.29 -6.75
N ALA A 184 -16.76 1.82 -7.49
CA ALA A 184 -17.43 3.08 -7.13
C ALA A 184 -18.05 3.03 -5.72
N LYS A 185 -18.60 1.89 -5.32
CA LYS A 185 -19.23 1.73 -4.00
C LYS A 185 -18.22 1.69 -2.85
N LEU A 186 -17.02 1.15 -3.07
CA LEU A 186 -15.92 1.15 -2.08
C LEU A 186 -15.31 2.52 -1.84
N LEU A 187 -15.38 3.42 -2.82
CA LEU A 187 -14.74 4.72 -2.75
C LEU A 187 -15.68 5.84 -2.28
N GLN A 188 -16.99 5.57 -2.15
CA GLN A 188 -18.00 6.54 -1.69
C GLN A 188 -18.23 6.54 -0.17
N ASN A 189 -17.70 5.57 0.56
CA ASN A 189 -17.70 5.51 2.03
C ASN A 189 -16.38 6.03 2.57
#